data_1dd65c022eb75025a7749e0db6cc1001
#
_entry.id   1dd65c022eb75025a7749e0db6cc1001
#
_cell.length_a   1.000
_cell.length_b   1.000
_cell.length_c   1.000
_cell.angle_alpha   90.00
_cell.angle_beta   90.00
_cell.angle_gamma   90.00
#
_symmetry.space_group_name_H-M   'P 1'
#
loop_
_entity.id
_entity.type
_entity.pdbx_description
1 polymer ?
#
loop_
_entity_poly.entity_id
_entity_poly.type
_entity_poly.pdbx_seq_one_letter_code
_entity_poly.pdbx_strand_id
1 'polypeptide(L)'
;MSVFKFHQALALADYMGKQQQSLNFELTIKKEDLKPDTYSPLRDSFPQGGFNIDIADLLNYTLQQSDNNACDILFQYQGGVDTVNQYIHSLGVTDCAIVCTENDMHQDESLCYQNWTTPLAAARLLEIFRKEALFPQEYKDFIYQTMTECQTGQDRLVAPLLGKEVTIGHKTGTGDRNAKGQQVACNDIGFVLLPDGHAYSIAVFVKDSEENNQENSRIIADISRIVYEYVTHQ
;
A
#
# COMPACT_ATOMS: atom_id res chain seq x y z
N MET A 1 -3.96 -3.07 7.86
CA MET A 1 -2.98 -1.94 7.97
C MET A 1 -2.54 -1.54 6.57
N SER A 2 -1.72 -0.55 6.40
CA SER A 2 -1.43 0.24 5.18
C SER A 2 -1.15 -0.50 3.85
N VAL A 3 -1.13 -1.81 3.77
CA VAL A 3 -1.11 -2.53 2.48
C VAL A 3 -2.36 -2.24 1.63
N PHE A 4 -3.50 -1.87 2.25
CA PHE A 4 -4.71 -1.48 1.55
C PHE A 4 -4.56 -0.20 0.71
N LYS A 5 -3.53 0.61 0.97
CA LYS A 5 -3.20 1.80 0.18
C LYS A 5 -2.88 1.46 -1.28
N PHE A 6 -2.34 0.26 -1.54
CA PHE A 6 -2.23 -0.25 -2.90
C PHE A 6 -3.61 -0.50 -3.54
N HIS A 7 -4.55 -1.09 -2.82
CA HIS A 7 -5.92 -1.30 -3.29
C HIS A 7 -6.60 0.05 -3.62
N GLN A 8 -6.42 1.03 -2.73
CA GLN A 8 -6.89 2.40 -2.90
C GLN A 8 -6.32 3.05 -4.17
N ALA A 9 -5.02 2.92 -4.42
CA ALA A 9 -4.36 3.50 -5.59
C ALA A 9 -4.91 2.93 -6.90
N LEU A 10 -5.23 1.63 -6.95
CA LEU A 10 -5.85 1.02 -8.14
C LEU A 10 -7.27 1.56 -8.37
N ALA A 11 -8.07 1.67 -7.33
CA ALA A 11 -9.42 2.23 -7.42
C ALA A 11 -9.40 3.72 -7.82
N LEU A 12 -8.42 4.47 -7.32
CA LEU A 12 -8.21 5.87 -7.71
C LEU A 12 -7.85 6.00 -9.19
N ALA A 13 -6.95 5.15 -9.69
CA ALA A 13 -6.57 5.16 -11.11
C ALA A 13 -7.77 4.85 -12.04
N ASP A 14 -8.62 3.91 -11.65
CA ASP A 14 -9.87 3.62 -12.37
C ASP A 14 -10.83 4.81 -12.31
N TYR A 15 -11.03 5.40 -11.13
CA TYR A 15 -11.86 6.58 -10.93
C TYR A 15 -11.41 7.73 -11.81
N MET A 16 -10.13 8.08 -11.78
CA MET A 16 -9.55 9.18 -12.56
C MET A 16 -9.62 8.91 -14.07
N GLY A 17 -9.35 7.67 -14.48
CA GLY A 17 -9.47 7.26 -15.88
C GLY A 17 -10.89 7.44 -16.42
N LYS A 18 -11.92 7.09 -15.63
CA LYS A 18 -13.34 7.31 -15.99
C LYS A 18 -13.70 8.79 -16.05
N GLN A 19 -13.10 9.63 -15.23
CA GLN A 19 -13.30 11.08 -15.24
C GLN A 19 -12.40 11.82 -16.25
N GLN A 20 -11.49 11.10 -16.94
CA GLN A 20 -10.49 11.68 -17.84
C GLN A 20 -9.62 12.77 -17.17
N GLN A 21 -9.30 12.58 -15.89
CA GLN A 21 -8.52 13.51 -15.10
C GLN A 21 -7.01 13.16 -15.16
N SER A 22 -6.17 14.17 -15.20
CA SER A 22 -4.71 14.01 -15.15
C SER A 22 -4.22 13.73 -13.72
N LEU A 23 -3.10 13.02 -13.58
CA LEU A 23 -2.36 12.91 -12.31
C LEU A 23 -1.93 14.28 -11.75
N ASN A 24 -1.79 15.30 -12.60
CA ASN A 24 -1.49 16.68 -12.22
C ASN A 24 -2.73 17.46 -11.76
N PHE A 25 -3.88 16.82 -11.58
CA PHE A 25 -5.06 17.47 -11.02
C PHE A 25 -4.80 17.82 -9.55
N GLU A 26 -4.93 19.12 -9.23
CA GLU A 26 -4.62 19.65 -7.90
C GLU A 26 -5.84 19.61 -6.97
N LEU A 27 -5.58 19.25 -5.72
CA LEU A 27 -6.51 19.39 -4.59
C LEU A 27 -6.01 20.50 -3.66
N THR A 28 -6.93 21.29 -3.14
CA THR A 28 -6.63 22.25 -2.07
C THR A 28 -6.74 21.54 -0.73
N ILE A 29 -5.63 21.45 -0.01
CA ILE A 29 -5.57 20.79 1.30
C ILE A 29 -5.74 21.86 2.39
N LYS A 30 -6.74 21.68 3.22
CA LYS A 30 -7.00 22.53 4.36
C LYS A 30 -6.33 21.97 5.61
N LYS A 31 -6.22 22.78 6.65
CA LYS A 31 -5.65 22.35 7.92
C LYS A 31 -6.45 21.21 8.57
N GLU A 32 -7.76 21.23 8.45
CA GLU A 32 -8.64 20.19 8.99
C GLU A 32 -8.49 18.83 8.33
N ASP A 33 -7.94 18.76 7.11
CA ASP A 33 -7.65 17.51 6.39
C ASP A 33 -6.40 16.82 6.96
N LEU A 34 -5.54 17.58 7.65
CA LEU A 34 -4.28 17.11 8.22
C LEU A 34 -4.45 16.76 9.70
N LYS A 35 -4.86 15.52 9.99
CA LYS A 35 -5.05 15.05 11.37
C LYS A 35 -3.73 15.04 12.13
N PRO A 36 -3.70 15.56 13.39
CA PRO A 36 -2.45 15.80 14.12
C PRO A 36 -1.80 14.52 14.66
N ASP A 37 -2.60 13.54 15.07
CA ASP A 37 -2.16 12.42 15.90
C ASP A 37 -1.91 11.14 15.10
N THR A 38 -1.66 11.23 13.79
CA THR A 38 -1.36 10.10 12.93
C THR A 38 -0.02 10.27 12.22
N TYR A 39 0.55 9.18 11.71
CA TYR A 39 1.77 9.23 10.91
C TYR A 39 1.51 9.94 9.58
N SER A 40 2.16 11.08 9.35
CA SER A 40 1.94 11.87 8.13
C SER A 40 3.12 12.79 7.79
N PRO A 41 4.07 12.33 6.97
CA PRO A 41 5.11 13.18 6.38
C PRO A 41 4.54 14.40 5.62
N LEU A 42 3.37 14.25 4.98
CA LEU A 42 2.66 15.37 4.32
C LEU A 42 2.34 16.49 5.31
N ARG A 43 1.69 16.15 6.44
CA ARG A 43 1.40 17.13 7.50
C ARG A 43 2.68 17.75 8.04
N ASP A 44 3.70 16.95 8.27
CA ASP A 44 4.95 17.42 8.85
C ASP A 44 5.68 18.40 7.91
N SER A 45 5.51 18.23 6.59
CA SER A 45 6.01 19.15 5.57
C SER A 45 5.17 20.43 5.46
N PHE A 46 3.85 20.34 5.68
CA PHE A 46 2.90 21.45 5.49
C PHE A 46 1.94 21.61 6.70
N PRO A 47 2.46 21.90 7.90
CA PRO A 47 1.67 21.79 9.15
C PRO A 47 0.52 22.80 9.27
N GLN A 48 0.52 23.86 8.44
CA GLN A 48 -0.52 24.88 8.47
C GLN A 48 -1.69 24.61 7.51
N GLY A 49 -1.53 23.66 6.57
CA GLY A 49 -2.50 23.49 5.48
C GLY A 49 -2.56 24.72 4.55
N GLY A 50 -3.63 24.83 3.75
CA GLY A 50 -3.85 25.97 2.87
C GLY A 50 -2.94 25.97 1.64
N PHE A 51 -2.62 24.79 1.10
CA PHE A 51 -1.80 24.61 -0.09
C PHE A 51 -2.50 23.72 -1.12
N ASN A 52 -2.06 23.82 -2.37
CA ASN A 52 -2.47 22.90 -3.42
C ASN A 52 -1.41 21.82 -3.61
N ILE A 53 -1.86 20.62 -3.92
CA ILE A 53 -1.02 19.46 -4.21
C ILE A 53 -1.72 18.61 -5.27
N ASP A 54 -0.96 18.07 -6.20
CA ASP A 54 -1.52 17.20 -7.22
C ASP A 54 -1.71 15.75 -6.73
N ILE A 55 -2.50 14.99 -7.48
CA ILE A 55 -2.81 13.59 -7.17
C ILE A 55 -1.54 12.72 -7.22
N ALA A 56 -0.60 13.03 -8.13
CA ALA A 56 0.66 12.29 -8.22
C ALA A 56 1.45 12.38 -6.90
N ASP A 57 1.60 13.57 -6.35
CA ASP A 57 2.29 13.78 -5.08
C ASP A 57 1.55 13.15 -3.90
N LEU A 58 0.22 13.23 -3.85
CA LEU A 58 -0.56 12.53 -2.82
C LEU A 58 -0.39 11.00 -2.91
N LEU A 59 -0.33 10.43 -4.12
CA LEU A 59 -0.03 9.01 -4.32
C LEU A 59 1.40 8.66 -3.88
N ASN A 60 2.38 9.53 -4.16
CA ASN A 60 3.76 9.35 -3.69
C ASN A 60 3.82 9.32 -2.15
N TYR A 61 3.19 10.28 -1.47
CA TYR A 61 3.08 10.26 -0.01
C TYR A 61 2.40 8.97 0.48
N THR A 62 1.31 8.56 -0.16
CA THR A 62 0.51 7.39 0.24
C THR A 62 1.26 6.07 0.05
N LEU A 63 1.90 5.88 -1.10
CA LEU A 63 2.51 4.58 -1.46
C LEU A 63 3.98 4.48 -1.04
N GLN A 64 4.80 5.50 -1.30
CA GLN A 64 6.24 5.47 -0.99
C GLN A 64 6.50 5.66 0.50
N GLN A 65 5.81 6.62 1.14
CA GLN A 65 6.03 7.00 2.53
C GLN A 65 4.96 6.46 3.48
N SER A 66 3.90 5.85 2.93
CA SER A 66 2.78 5.31 3.74
C SER A 66 2.02 6.36 4.55
N ASP A 67 1.91 7.59 4.05
CA ASP A 67 1.23 8.71 4.71
C ASP A 67 -0.26 8.44 4.94
N ASN A 68 -0.74 8.67 6.16
CA ASN A 68 -2.12 8.38 6.53
C ASN A 68 -3.08 9.51 6.12
N ASN A 69 -2.67 10.78 6.26
CA ASN A 69 -3.51 11.90 5.83
C ASN A 69 -3.67 11.94 4.31
N ALA A 70 -2.59 11.73 3.55
CA ALA A 70 -2.67 11.62 2.10
C ALA A 70 -3.62 10.50 1.66
N CYS A 71 -3.54 9.35 2.33
CA CYS A 71 -4.46 8.23 2.10
C CYS A 71 -5.93 8.64 2.33
N ASP A 72 -6.25 9.25 3.46
CA ASP A 72 -7.62 9.62 3.80
C ASP A 72 -8.17 10.74 2.90
N ILE A 73 -7.33 11.69 2.48
CA ILE A 73 -7.66 12.70 1.46
C ILE A 73 -8.04 12.03 0.13
N LEU A 74 -7.26 11.04 -0.31
CA LEU A 74 -7.55 10.30 -1.54
C LEU A 74 -8.82 9.44 -1.40
N PHE A 75 -9.09 8.83 -0.23
CA PHE A 75 -10.37 8.15 0.00
C PHE A 75 -11.56 9.10 -0.15
N GLN A 76 -11.48 10.28 0.47
CA GLN A 76 -12.54 11.28 0.34
C GLN A 76 -12.74 11.71 -1.11
N TYR A 77 -11.66 11.95 -1.84
CA TYR A 77 -11.68 12.38 -3.24
C TYR A 77 -12.36 11.38 -4.16
N GLN A 78 -12.09 10.09 -3.99
CA GLN A 78 -12.64 9.02 -4.86
C GLN A 78 -13.97 8.43 -4.40
N GLY A 79 -14.62 9.00 -3.39
CA GLY A 79 -15.96 8.60 -2.94
C GLY A 79 -15.98 7.62 -1.77
N GLY A 80 -14.90 7.51 -1.00
CA GLY A 80 -14.83 6.77 0.26
C GLY A 80 -14.39 5.31 0.15
N VAL A 81 -14.31 4.66 1.31
CA VAL A 81 -13.81 3.27 1.43
C VAL A 81 -14.70 2.26 0.71
N ASP A 82 -16.01 2.45 0.71
CA ASP A 82 -16.95 1.55 0.04
C ASP A 82 -16.72 1.50 -1.47
N THR A 83 -16.42 2.64 -2.09
CA THR A 83 -16.10 2.71 -3.53
C THR A 83 -14.86 1.89 -3.85
N VAL A 84 -13.82 2.01 -3.02
CA VAL A 84 -12.59 1.22 -3.17
C VAL A 84 -12.87 -0.26 -2.99
N ASN A 85 -13.58 -0.65 -1.93
CA ASN A 85 -13.93 -2.04 -1.66
C ASN A 85 -14.72 -2.67 -2.81
N GLN A 86 -15.73 -1.97 -3.33
CA GLN A 86 -16.53 -2.42 -4.47
C GLN A 86 -15.69 -2.59 -5.74
N TYR A 87 -14.78 -1.65 -6.00
CA TYR A 87 -13.89 -1.75 -7.15
C TYR A 87 -13.00 -3.00 -7.07
N ILE A 88 -12.35 -3.24 -5.93
CA ILE A 88 -11.50 -4.42 -5.74
C ILE A 88 -12.31 -5.72 -5.90
N HIS A 89 -13.52 -5.78 -5.34
CA HIS A 89 -14.39 -6.93 -5.51
C HIS A 89 -14.80 -7.13 -6.97
N SER A 90 -14.99 -6.06 -7.74
CA SER A 90 -15.31 -6.13 -9.17
C SER A 90 -14.21 -6.76 -10.02
N LEU A 91 -12.96 -6.72 -9.55
CA LEU A 91 -11.81 -7.42 -10.14
C LEU A 91 -11.75 -8.92 -9.80
N GLY A 92 -12.76 -9.44 -9.07
CA GLY A 92 -12.81 -10.83 -8.63
C GLY A 92 -11.90 -11.14 -7.43
N VAL A 93 -11.45 -10.12 -6.72
CA VAL A 93 -10.68 -10.24 -5.47
C VAL A 93 -11.61 -9.97 -4.30
N THR A 94 -12.30 -11.02 -3.81
CA THR A 94 -13.37 -10.91 -2.81
C THR A 94 -12.93 -11.30 -1.39
N ASP A 95 -11.76 -11.97 -1.25
CA ASP A 95 -11.22 -12.35 0.06
C ASP A 95 -10.46 -11.18 0.70
N CYS A 96 -11.12 -10.02 0.75
CA CYS A 96 -10.65 -8.79 1.40
C CYS A 96 -11.83 -7.91 1.79
N ALA A 97 -11.61 -7.01 2.75
CA ALA A 97 -12.53 -5.93 3.09
C ALA A 97 -11.75 -4.65 3.40
N ILE A 98 -12.25 -3.54 2.86
CA ILE A 98 -11.77 -2.19 3.15
C ILE A 98 -12.99 -1.40 3.61
N VAL A 99 -13.11 -1.14 4.92
CA VAL A 99 -14.30 -0.57 5.54
C VAL A 99 -14.02 0.63 6.43
N CYS A 100 -12.73 0.88 6.73
CA CYS A 100 -12.29 1.97 7.60
C CYS A 100 -11.17 2.77 6.93
N THR A 101 -11.16 4.09 7.18
CA THR A 101 -10.05 4.99 6.86
C THR A 101 -8.91 4.84 7.87
N GLU A 102 -7.75 5.47 7.61
CA GLU A 102 -6.65 5.52 8.59
C GLU A 102 -7.08 6.30 9.86
N ASN A 103 -7.85 7.37 9.70
CA ASN A 103 -8.37 8.12 10.83
C ASN A 103 -9.37 7.32 11.70
N ASP A 104 -10.24 6.52 11.08
CA ASP A 104 -11.16 5.64 11.83
C ASP A 104 -10.38 4.65 12.70
N MET A 105 -9.37 3.99 12.12
CA MET A 105 -8.51 3.04 12.84
C MET A 105 -7.66 3.71 13.92
N HIS A 106 -7.31 4.99 13.74
CA HIS A 106 -6.59 5.75 14.76
C HIS A 106 -7.50 6.11 15.96
N GLN A 107 -8.76 6.43 15.70
CA GLN A 107 -9.74 6.74 16.76
C GLN A 107 -10.20 5.51 17.54
N ASP A 108 -10.26 4.35 16.88
CA ASP A 108 -10.61 3.06 17.49
C ASP A 108 -9.70 1.97 16.91
N GLU A 109 -8.66 1.60 17.66
CA GLU A 109 -7.66 0.60 17.25
C GLU A 109 -8.29 -0.77 16.94
N SER A 110 -9.47 -1.08 17.48
CA SER A 110 -10.16 -2.35 17.20
C SER A 110 -10.61 -2.45 15.74
N LEU A 111 -10.82 -1.30 15.07
CA LEU A 111 -11.21 -1.22 13.66
C LEU A 111 -10.10 -1.68 12.71
N CYS A 112 -8.84 -1.71 13.16
CA CYS A 112 -7.73 -2.17 12.31
C CYS A 112 -7.90 -3.62 11.81
N TYR A 113 -8.67 -4.44 12.52
CA TYR A 113 -8.98 -5.82 12.13
C TYR A 113 -10.13 -5.92 11.12
N GLN A 114 -10.90 -4.85 10.92
CA GLN A 114 -11.99 -4.82 9.95
C GLN A 114 -11.49 -4.59 8.51
N ASN A 115 -10.34 -3.92 8.36
CA ASN A 115 -9.62 -3.89 7.10
C ASN A 115 -8.73 -5.13 7.01
N TRP A 116 -9.08 -6.08 6.17
CA TRP A 116 -8.35 -7.34 6.03
C TRP A 116 -8.25 -7.80 4.58
N THR A 117 -7.26 -8.62 4.29
CA THR A 117 -7.12 -9.39 3.06
C THR A 117 -6.37 -10.68 3.35
N THR A 118 -6.59 -11.72 2.54
CA THR A 118 -5.74 -12.90 2.60
C THR A 118 -4.44 -12.68 1.82
N PRO A 119 -3.33 -13.37 2.16
CA PRO A 119 -2.10 -13.30 1.36
C PRO A 119 -2.32 -13.66 -0.11
N LEU A 120 -3.15 -14.67 -0.37
CA LEU A 120 -3.46 -15.08 -1.74
C LEU A 120 -4.24 -14.01 -2.51
N ALA A 121 -5.23 -13.36 -1.88
CA ALA A 121 -6.00 -12.28 -2.50
C ALA A 121 -5.09 -11.07 -2.82
N ALA A 122 -4.19 -10.70 -1.91
CA ALA A 122 -3.24 -9.63 -2.13
C ALA A 122 -2.25 -9.95 -3.27
N ALA A 123 -1.70 -11.17 -3.31
CA ALA A 123 -0.82 -11.61 -4.39
C ALA A 123 -1.55 -11.66 -5.74
N ARG A 124 -2.82 -12.10 -5.76
CA ARG A 124 -3.65 -12.08 -6.96
C ARG A 124 -3.93 -10.66 -7.46
N LEU A 125 -4.21 -9.71 -6.56
CA LEU A 125 -4.43 -8.31 -6.94
C LEU A 125 -3.16 -7.71 -7.58
N LEU A 126 -1.97 -8.01 -7.05
CA LEU A 126 -0.69 -7.61 -7.64
C LEU A 126 -0.50 -8.23 -9.04
N GLU A 127 -0.91 -9.47 -9.24
CA GLU A 127 -0.83 -10.14 -10.53
C GLU A 127 -1.79 -9.51 -11.55
N ILE A 128 -3.04 -9.23 -11.17
CA ILE A 128 -4.04 -8.52 -11.97
C ILE A 128 -3.49 -7.15 -12.38
N PHE A 129 -2.98 -6.37 -11.43
CA PHE A 129 -2.36 -5.07 -11.70
C PHE A 129 -1.25 -5.16 -12.76
N ARG A 130 -0.38 -6.16 -12.66
CA ARG A 130 0.72 -6.32 -13.61
C ARG A 130 0.26 -6.75 -15.00
N LYS A 131 -0.70 -7.69 -15.09
CA LYS A 131 -1.04 -8.38 -16.35
C LYS A 131 -2.20 -7.73 -17.09
N GLU A 132 -3.14 -7.09 -16.41
CA GLU A 132 -4.37 -6.61 -17.02
C GLU A 132 -4.34 -5.10 -17.32
N ALA A 133 -5.09 -4.68 -18.33
CA ALA A 133 -5.31 -3.28 -18.68
C ALA A 133 -6.52 -2.74 -17.90
N LEU A 134 -6.34 -2.45 -16.61
CA LEU A 134 -7.42 -2.02 -15.71
C LEU A 134 -7.87 -0.58 -15.96
N PHE A 135 -6.95 0.28 -16.36
CA PHE A 135 -7.13 1.72 -16.53
C PHE A 135 -6.05 2.24 -17.50
N PRO A 136 -6.05 3.53 -17.91
CA PRO A 136 -5.04 4.08 -18.81
C PRO A 136 -3.61 3.80 -18.36
N GLN A 137 -2.73 3.52 -19.34
CA GLN A 137 -1.36 3.06 -19.09
C GLN A 137 -0.55 4.05 -18.25
N GLU A 138 -0.77 5.35 -18.40
CA GLU A 138 -0.07 6.38 -17.62
C GLU A 138 -0.22 6.21 -16.10
N TYR A 139 -1.42 5.83 -15.62
CA TYR A 139 -1.64 5.57 -14.19
C TYR A 139 -0.97 4.27 -13.75
N LYS A 140 -0.98 3.26 -14.63
CA LYS A 140 -0.32 1.98 -14.36
C LYS A 140 1.19 2.18 -14.20
N ASP A 141 1.80 2.90 -15.14
CA ASP A 141 3.23 3.20 -15.11
C ASP A 141 3.60 4.02 -13.88
N PHE A 142 2.77 5.01 -13.53
CA PHE A 142 2.98 5.82 -12.34
C PHE A 142 2.92 5.00 -11.05
N ILE A 143 1.87 4.19 -10.85
CA ILE A 143 1.74 3.33 -9.66
C ILE A 143 2.88 2.32 -9.61
N TYR A 144 3.25 1.74 -10.75
CA TYR A 144 4.37 0.82 -10.85
C TYR A 144 5.67 1.48 -10.37
N GLN A 145 6.00 2.66 -10.92
CA GLN A 145 7.19 3.41 -10.53
C GLN A 145 7.14 3.78 -9.05
N THR A 146 6.02 4.33 -8.57
CA THR A 146 5.86 4.74 -7.17
C THR A 146 6.07 3.57 -6.21
N MET A 147 5.61 2.35 -6.55
CA MET A 147 5.84 1.15 -5.74
C MET A 147 7.31 0.69 -5.79
N THR A 148 8.00 0.85 -6.91
CA THR A 148 9.44 0.50 -7.00
C THR A 148 10.33 1.49 -6.24
N GLU A 149 9.85 2.69 -5.99
CA GLU A 149 10.50 3.75 -5.22
C GLU A 149 10.04 3.78 -3.76
N CYS A 150 9.37 2.72 -3.27
CA CYS A 150 8.88 2.64 -1.90
C CYS A 150 10.01 2.84 -0.89
N GLN A 151 9.79 3.74 0.08
CA GLN A 151 10.80 4.14 1.07
C GLN A 151 10.67 3.40 2.40
N THR A 152 9.55 2.71 2.63
CA THR A 152 9.28 1.99 3.89
C THR A 152 9.66 0.52 3.78
N GLY A 153 10.01 -0.14 4.90
CA GLY A 153 10.24 -1.59 4.99
C GLY A 153 11.39 -2.12 4.16
N GLN A 154 12.47 -1.35 4.04
CA GLN A 154 13.71 -1.78 3.36
C GLN A 154 14.35 -3.00 4.02
N ASP A 155 13.92 -3.33 5.24
CA ASP A 155 14.31 -4.49 6.05
C ASP A 155 13.38 -5.72 5.85
N ARG A 156 12.39 -5.66 4.93
CA ARG A 156 11.39 -6.70 4.67
C ARG A 156 11.62 -7.39 3.32
N LEU A 157 10.63 -7.40 2.41
CA LEU A 157 10.73 -8.10 1.12
C LEU A 157 11.96 -7.68 0.31
N VAL A 158 12.37 -6.44 0.40
CA VAL A 158 13.51 -5.86 -0.34
C VAL A 158 14.85 -6.38 0.18
N ALA A 159 15.01 -6.55 1.50
CA ALA A 159 16.31 -6.80 2.14
C ALA A 159 17.14 -7.92 1.48
N PRO A 160 16.62 -9.12 1.20
CA PRO A 160 17.40 -10.20 0.57
C PRO A 160 17.61 -10.01 -0.93
N LEU A 161 16.97 -9.03 -1.55
CA LEU A 161 17.03 -8.73 -2.97
C LEU A 161 18.01 -7.59 -3.30
N LEU A 162 18.53 -6.90 -2.29
CA LEU A 162 19.52 -5.83 -2.46
C LEU A 162 20.77 -6.38 -3.18
N GLY A 163 21.21 -5.65 -4.20
CA GLY A 163 22.37 -6.04 -5.02
C GLY A 163 22.11 -7.17 -6.03
N LYS A 164 20.87 -7.66 -6.15
CA LYS A 164 20.46 -8.57 -7.21
C LYS A 164 19.90 -7.80 -8.41
N GLU A 165 20.03 -8.37 -9.59
CA GLU A 165 19.52 -7.77 -10.83
C GLU A 165 18.00 -8.00 -10.97
N VAL A 166 17.22 -7.46 -10.02
CA VAL A 166 15.76 -7.56 -10.01
C VAL A 166 15.12 -6.19 -9.81
N THR A 167 13.89 -6.03 -10.28
CA THR A 167 13.05 -4.88 -9.91
C THR A 167 11.99 -5.36 -8.93
N ILE A 168 11.89 -4.70 -7.78
CA ILE A 168 10.83 -4.95 -6.80
C ILE A 168 9.99 -3.69 -6.61
N GLY A 169 8.67 -3.84 -6.73
CA GLY A 169 7.71 -2.83 -6.28
C GLY A 169 6.89 -3.39 -5.12
N HIS A 170 6.79 -2.64 -4.02
CA HIS A 170 6.14 -3.16 -2.83
C HIS A 170 5.38 -2.11 -2.02
N LYS A 171 4.51 -2.57 -1.12
CA LYS A 171 3.78 -1.74 -0.15
C LYS A 171 3.73 -2.43 1.20
N THR A 172 4.22 -1.71 2.21
CA THR A 172 4.24 -2.17 3.60
C THR A 172 2.96 -1.82 4.37
N GLY A 173 2.75 -2.51 5.48
CA GLY A 173 1.76 -2.15 6.49
C GLY A 173 2.28 -2.51 7.87
N THR A 174 2.28 -1.55 8.80
CA THR A 174 2.75 -1.74 10.17
C THR A 174 1.65 -1.27 11.12
N GLY A 175 1.34 -2.08 12.10
CA GLY A 175 0.41 -1.76 13.19
C GLY A 175 1.14 -1.63 14.51
N ASP A 176 0.52 -0.92 15.43
CA ASP A 176 0.99 -0.75 16.81
C ASP A 176 0.81 -2.03 17.64
N ARG A 177 1.15 -1.98 18.90
CA ARG A 177 0.93 -3.08 19.83
C ARG A 177 -0.43 -2.95 20.49
N ASN A 178 -1.20 -4.04 20.47
CA ASN A 178 -2.48 -4.13 21.17
C ASN A 178 -2.28 -4.23 22.70
N ALA A 179 -3.39 -4.22 23.44
CA ALA A 179 -3.39 -4.30 24.90
C ALA A 179 -2.72 -5.57 25.47
N LYS A 180 -2.49 -6.60 24.66
CA LYS A 180 -1.75 -7.82 25.03
C LYS A 180 -0.25 -7.71 24.76
N GLY A 181 0.23 -6.56 24.26
CA GLY A 181 1.62 -6.34 23.88
C GLY A 181 2.00 -6.96 22.52
N GLN A 182 1.04 -7.48 21.75
CA GLN A 182 1.26 -8.08 20.45
C GLN A 182 1.23 -7.02 19.35
N GLN A 183 2.19 -7.02 18.44
CA GLN A 183 2.15 -6.20 17.23
C GLN A 183 1.00 -6.69 16.33
N VAL A 184 -0.01 -5.85 16.10
CA VAL A 184 -1.22 -6.25 15.37
C VAL A 184 -0.95 -6.61 13.93
N ALA A 185 0.07 -6.00 13.31
CA ALA A 185 0.50 -6.31 11.96
C ALA A 185 1.93 -5.85 11.66
N CYS A 186 2.68 -6.71 10.96
CA CYS A 186 3.89 -6.36 10.23
C CYS A 186 3.78 -7.06 8.86
N ASN A 187 3.49 -6.27 7.83
CA ASN A 187 3.08 -6.78 6.53
C ASN A 187 3.92 -6.19 5.41
N ASP A 188 4.08 -6.95 4.33
CA ASP A 188 4.60 -6.45 3.08
C ASP A 188 4.01 -7.23 1.91
N ILE A 189 3.62 -6.55 0.83
CA ILE A 189 3.16 -7.13 -0.41
C ILE A 189 3.93 -6.53 -1.57
N GLY A 190 4.26 -7.33 -2.58
CA GLY A 190 5.02 -6.80 -3.72
C GLY A 190 5.03 -7.73 -4.93
N PHE A 191 5.57 -7.20 -6.01
CA PHE A 191 5.92 -7.93 -7.20
C PHE A 191 7.44 -7.85 -7.44
N VAL A 192 8.00 -8.90 -8.00
CA VAL A 192 9.42 -8.97 -8.35
C VAL A 192 9.55 -9.36 -9.82
N LEU A 193 10.32 -8.58 -10.57
CA LEU A 193 10.68 -8.87 -11.96
C LEU A 193 12.12 -9.39 -12.00
N LEU A 194 12.30 -10.52 -12.65
CA LEU A 194 13.59 -11.17 -12.83
C LEU A 194 14.26 -10.72 -14.16
N PRO A 195 15.59 -10.83 -14.30
CA PRO A 195 16.31 -10.41 -15.49
C PRO A 195 15.89 -11.16 -16.77
N ASP A 196 15.37 -12.38 -16.63
CA ASP A 196 14.90 -13.21 -17.74
C ASP A 196 13.46 -12.87 -18.20
N GLY A 197 12.85 -11.84 -17.61
CA GLY A 197 11.50 -11.39 -17.91
C GLY A 197 10.39 -12.12 -17.15
N HIS A 198 10.70 -13.15 -16.37
CA HIS A 198 9.74 -13.74 -15.45
C HIS A 198 9.45 -12.81 -14.28
N ALA A 199 8.30 -13.01 -13.64
CA ALA A 199 7.94 -12.23 -12.48
C ALA A 199 7.02 -13.02 -11.56
N TYR A 200 7.09 -12.71 -10.26
CA TYR A 200 6.18 -13.26 -9.27
C TYR A 200 5.59 -12.17 -8.37
N SER A 201 4.46 -12.48 -7.75
CA SER A 201 3.84 -11.66 -6.71
C SER A 201 3.98 -12.37 -5.37
N ILE A 202 4.24 -11.59 -4.32
CA ILE A 202 4.46 -12.10 -2.97
C ILE A 202 3.70 -11.25 -1.96
N ALA A 203 3.08 -11.89 -0.97
CA ALA A 203 2.41 -11.23 0.15
C ALA A 203 2.74 -11.97 1.44
N VAL A 204 3.28 -11.27 2.42
CA VAL A 204 3.65 -11.82 3.73
C VAL A 204 3.02 -10.99 4.82
N PHE A 205 2.22 -11.65 5.67
CA PHE A 205 1.51 -11.02 6.78
C PHE A 205 1.90 -11.68 8.09
N VAL A 206 2.46 -10.90 8.99
CA VAL A 206 2.74 -11.28 10.39
C VAL A 206 1.70 -10.56 11.25
N LYS A 207 0.83 -11.33 11.92
CA LYS A 207 -0.32 -10.82 12.65
C LYS A 207 -0.26 -11.23 14.11
N ASP A 208 -0.60 -10.29 15.00
CA ASP A 208 -0.70 -10.50 16.46
C ASP A 208 0.57 -11.15 17.04
N SER A 209 1.72 -10.66 16.61
CA SER A 209 3.03 -11.20 16.97
C SER A 209 3.53 -10.66 18.31
N GLU A 210 4.05 -11.55 19.14
CA GLU A 210 4.74 -11.18 20.40
C GLU A 210 6.18 -10.74 20.16
N GLU A 211 6.72 -11.01 18.97
CA GLU A 211 8.07 -10.61 18.58
C GLU A 211 8.19 -9.09 18.39
N ASN A 212 9.41 -8.58 18.48
CA ASN A 212 9.69 -7.18 18.17
C ASN A 212 9.61 -6.91 16.66
N ASN A 213 9.55 -5.62 16.28
CA ASN A 213 9.40 -5.22 14.88
C ASN A 213 10.58 -5.72 14.00
N GLN A 214 11.79 -5.75 14.54
CA GLN A 214 12.97 -6.21 13.80
C GLN A 214 12.86 -7.71 13.48
N GLU A 215 12.40 -8.53 14.43
CA GLU A 215 12.20 -9.96 14.22
C GLU A 215 11.06 -10.22 13.22
N ASN A 216 9.96 -9.48 13.33
CA ASN A 216 8.85 -9.58 12.36
C ASN A 216 9.29 -9.20 10.95
N SER A 217 10.10 -8.16 10.79
CA SER A 217 10.70 -7.77 9.50
C SER A 217 11.63 -8.86 8.97
N ARG A 218 12.46 -9.47 9.85
CA ARG A 218 13.35 -10.58 9.48
C ARG A 218 12.60 -11.79 8.97
N ILE A 219 11.47 -12.15 9.59
CA ILE A 219 10.60 -13.24 9.10
C ILE A 219 10.14 -12.97 7.66
N ILE A 220 9.72 -11.73 7.36
CA ILE A 220 9.31 -11.34 6.01
C ILE A 220 10.49 -11.45 5.03
N ALA A 221 11.67 -10.96 5.43
CA ALA A 221 12.88 -11.02 4.61
C ALA A 221 13.31 -12.48 4.33
N ASP A 222 13.28 -13.36 5.33
CA ASP A 222 13.61 -14.77 5.17
C ASP A 222 12.65 -15.49 4.20
N ILE A 223 11.35 -15.20 4.28
CA ILE A 223 10.35 -15.73 3.33
C ILE A 223 10.64 -15.21 1.92
N SER A 224 10.92 -13.91 1.77
CA SER A 224 11.28 -13.31 0.47
C SER A 224 12.50 -14.00 -0.14
N ARG A 225 13.54 -14.24 0.65
CA ARG A 225 14.76 -14.95 0.23
C ARG A 225 14.45 -16.36 -0.26
N ILE A 226 13.69 -17.14 0.52
CA ILE A 226 13.32 -18.53 0.17
C ILE A 226 12.52 -18.56 -1.13
N VAL A 227 11.55 -17.66 -1.31
CA VAL A 227 10.75 -17.58 -2.54
C VAL A 227 11.64 -17.21 -3.73
N TYR A 228 12.52 -16.22 -3.59
CA TYR A 228 13.44 -15.83 -4.64
C TYR A 228 14.35 -16.99 -5.06
N GLU A 229 14.98 -17.68 -4.10
CA GLU A 229 15.83 -18.84 -4.35
C GLU A 229 15.05 -19.97 -5.07
N TYR A 230 13.83 -20.25 -4.64
CA TYR A 230 12.99 -21.26 -5.27
C TYR A 230 12.66 -20.93 -6.73
N VAL A 231 12.27 -19.68 -7.00
CA VAL A 231 11.87 -19.24 -8.35
C VAL A 231 13.06 -19.17 -9.31
N THR A 232 14.26 -18.82 -8.82
CA THR A 232 15.46 -18.68 -9.68
C THR A 232 16.25 -19.96 -9.88
N HIS A 233 15.94 -21.06 -9.16
CA HIS A 233 16.60 -22.36 -9.32
C HIS A 233 15.73 -23.40 -10.04
N GLN A 234 14.59 -23.00 -10.62
CA GLN A 234 13.77 -23.82 -11.53
C GLN A 234 14.21 -23.65 -12.98
#